data_8fb0600ae973d94ffbfcd812ed39afa2
#
_entry.id   8fb0600ae973d94ffbfcd812ed39afa2
#
_cell.length_a   1.000
_cell.length_b   1.000
_cell.length_c   1.000
_cell.angle_alpha   90.00
_cell.angle_beta   90.00
_cell.angle_gamma   90.00
#
_symmetry.space_group_name_H-M   'P 1'
#
loop_
_entity.id
_entity.type
_entity.pdbx_description
1 polymer ?
#
loop_
_entity_poly.entity_id
_entity_poly.type
_entity_poly.pdbx_seq_one_letter_code
_entity_poly.pdbx_strand_id
1 'polypeptide(L)'
;MKQFIFSFFLLSLFLSLSEYTEAQDRVQDFRQMMEIPSVTTIEASPTHFYVLSESEGLVVFRAYADSLSWLYSSTGMQRRGNKIEADIRFAYLYGNGRRLTVIEPTSVLGVYSSTVLPEQPMAAQRVANTLYLAFGNSGLGKISLSTPETVDTEPEMIFADIFGNRPVNSLASDHATTLYVLTGNNVINVFQLTSPDGDLQHSRTVQLDRETQRLFLSGNELFGTDNRGQVFVIDSNGATRIRATVGEPVHKLQRMNDEIAIRTQSGALWLGTLGGDVKVWKDNGAAGNHFAVIHNRLWVAEFNQISPIVSQTGVSSGRQPSASGSLKLKPINDMIIPFPRPVLIPFEFESNHSPADVEVTYTSNITNARIRGQSFYWQPTATQVGRHRFTIIANSTGGQTDSTSFTVDVRPFNSPPRFAPTRPMSISANELFELQISAIDPDGIDQSLIRYLGVDLPEGSRLDERTGLFRWTPSLRQVGTTRFQVIATDQFGSAASQDFEIRVVEISLDDEEEIEG
;
A
#
# COMPACT_ATOMS: atom_id res chain seq x y z
N MET A 1 17.61 -8.18 -46.91
CA MET A 1 17.89 -7.63 -45.58
C MET A 1 16.77 -6.72 -44.99
N LYS A 2 16.01 -5.96 -45.79
CA LYS A 2 14.88 -5.12 -45.29
C LYS A 2 13.61 -5.90 -44.90
N GLN A 3 13.36 -7.08 -45.43
CA GLN A 3 12.19 -7.91 -45.07
C GLN A 3 12.37 -8.70 -43.77
N PHE A 4 13.61 -9.00 -43.36
CA PHE A 4 13.89 -9.70 -42.10
C PHE A 4 13.78 -8.79 -40.87
N ILE A 5 14.03 -7.49 -41.00
CA ILE A 5 13.94 -6.52 -39.89
C ILE A 5 12.47 -6.20 -39.58
N PHE A 6 11.59 -6.19 -40.59
CA PHE A 6 10.17 -5.94 -40.37
C PHE A 6 9.47 -7.11 -39.67
N SER A 7 9.90 -8.35 -39.94
CA SER A 7 9.34 -9.55 -39.29
C SER A 7 9.76 -9.67 -37.82
N PHE A 8 10.96 -9.20 -37.46
CA PHE A 8 11.44 -9.21 -36.07
C PHE A 8 10.77 -8.11 -35.22
N PHE A 9 10.47 -6.95 -35.82
CA PHE A 9 9.74 -5.88 -35.14
C PHE A 9 8.25 -6.23 -34.94
N LEU A 10 7.64 -6.94 -35.89
CA LEU A 10 6.27 -7.42 -35.71
C LEU A 10 6.19 -8.54 -34.66
N LEU A 11 7.19 -9.41 -34.58
CA LEU A 11 7.22 -10.51 -33.60
C LEU A 11 7.49 -9.99 -32.19
N SER A 12 8.34 -8.98 -32.02
CA SER A 12 8.56 -8.33 -30.72
C SER A 12 7.35 -7.49 -30.27
N LEU A 13 6.62 -6.91 -31.22
CA LEU A 13 5.37 -6.19 -30.92
C LEU A 13 4.23 -7.16 -30.58
N PHE A 14 4.18 -8.34 -31.20
CA PHE A 14 3.22 -9.39 -30.86
C PHE A 14 3.53 -10.05 -29.52
N LEU A 15 4.80 -10.25 -29.17
CA LEU A 15 5.20 -10.76 -27.86
C LEU A 15 4.92 -9.74 -26.73
N SER A 16 5.17 -8.45 -26.97
CA SER A 16 4.82 -7.41 -26.00
C SER A 16 3.31 -7.20 -25.88
N LEU A 17 2.54 -7.41 -26.94
CA LEU A 17 1.08 -7.38 -26.91
C LEU A 17 0.48 -8.63 -26.25
N SER A 18 1.13 -9.81 -26.35
CA SER A 18 0.66 -11.03 -25.67
C SER A 18 0.92 -10.99 -24.16
N GLU A 19 2.07 -10.46 -23.73
CA GLU A 19 2.33 -10.22 -22.30
C GLU A 19 1.41 -9.13 -21.72
N TYR A 20 1.04 -8.13 -22.52
CA TYR A 20 0.12 -7.08 -22.12
C TYR A 20 -1.34 -7.56 -22.05
N THR A 21 -1.75 -8.49 -22.90
CA THR A 21 -3.09 -9.10 -22.87
C THR A 21 -3.26 -10.08 -21.72
N GLU A 22 -2.25 -10.84 -21.31
CA GLU A 22 -2.33 -11.72 -20.14
C GLU A 22 -2.41 -10.94 -18.81
N ALA A 23 -1.80 -9.77 -18.72
CA ALA A 23 -1.93 -8.90 -17.53
C ALA A 23 -3.33 -8.28 -17.38
N GLN A 24 -4.10 -8.20 -18.46
CA GLN A 24 -5.39 -7.50 -18.49
C GLN A 24 -6.60 -8.38 -18.10
N ASP A 25 -6.49 -9.71 -18.18
CA ASP A 25 -7.58 -10.62 -17.78
C ASP A 25 -7.69 -10.85 -16.26
N ARG A 26 -6.86 -10.17 -15.44
CA ARG A 26 -6.68 -10.44 -14.02
C ARG A 26 -7.48 -9.56 -13.06
N VAL A 27 -8.40 -8.75 -13.54
CA VAL A 27 -9.36 -8.07 -12.69
C VAL A 27 -10.60 -8.94 -12.56
N GLN A 28 -10.66 -9.72 -11.49
CA GLN A 28 -11.76 -10.65 -11.28
C GLN A 28 -12.68 -10.22 -10.13
N ASP A 29 -13.92 -10.70 -10.23
CA ASP A 29 -15.00 -10.52 -9.27
C ASP A 29 -14.59 -11.05 -7.86
N PHE A 30 -14.90 -10.29 -6.82
CA PHE A 30 -14.58 -10.58 -5.42
C PHE A 30 -15.29 -11.78 -4.82
N ARG A 31 -16.25 -12.33 -5.52
CA ARG A 31 -16.85 -13.63 -5.21
C ARG A 31 -16.13 -14.77 -5.91
N GLN A 32 -15.22 -14.48 -6.83
CA GLN A 32 -14.47 -15.45 -7.59
C GLN A 32 -12.99 -15.40 -7.20
N MET A 33 -12.35 -16.54 -7.25
CA MET A 33 -10.93 -16.71 -7.01
C MET A 33 -10.09 -15.89 -7.98
N MET A 34 -9.07 -15.18 -7.48
CA MET A 34 -8.04 -14.61 -8.33
C MET A 34 -7.02 -15.69 -8.66
N GLU A 35 -6.73 -15.87 -9.93
CA GLU A 35 -5.66 -16.76 -10.37
C GLU A 35 -4.35 -15.97 -10.46
N ILE A 36 -3.46 -16.18 -9.50
CA ILE A 36 -2.08 -15.70 -9.52
C ILE A 36 -1.18 -16.91 -9.31
N PRO A 37 -0.38 -17.29 -10.31
CA PRO A 37 0.43 -18.49 -10.22
C PRO A 37 1.53 -18.35 -9.17
N SER A 38 1.87 -19.47 -8.53
CA SER A 38 3.05 -19.59 -7.64
C SER A 38 3.14 -18.52 -6.55
N VAL A 39 2.04 -18.32 -5.82
CA VAL A 39 2.00 -17.36 -4.69
C VAL A 39 2.92 -17.83 -3.58
N THR A 40 3.83 -16.98 -3.15
CA THR A 40 4.77 -17.24 -2.06
C THR A 40 4.41 -16.57 -0.75
N THR A 41 3.70 -15.45 -0.79
CA THR A 41 3.11 -14.81 0.40
C THR A 41 2.08 -13.77 -0.01
N ILE A 42 1.17 -13.49 0.90
CA ILE A 42 0.24 -12.36 0.80
C ILE A 42 0.26 -11.54 2.08
N GLU A 43 0.10 -10.23 1.93
CA GLU A 43 0.02 -9.29 3.04
C GLU A 43 -0.98 -8.18 2.72
N ALA A 44 -1.51 -7.53 3.76
CA ALA A 44 -2.46 -6.45 3.60
C ALA A 44 -2.17 -5.29 4.56
N SER A 45 -2.33 -4.09 4.04
CA SER A 45 -2.51 -2.87 4.83
C SER A 45 -3.99 -2.46 4.79
N PRO A 46 -4.42 -1.47 5.54
CA PRO A 46 -5.79 -0.98 5.46
C PRO A 46 -6.24 -0.51 4.08
N THR A 47 -5.30 -0.19 3.20
CA THR A 47 -5.56 0.41 1.88
C THR A 47 -5.08 -0.41 0.70
N HIS A 48 -4.19 -1.39 0.91
CA HIS A 48 -3.58 -2.17 -0.17
C HIS A 48 -3.44 -3.64 0.20
N PHE A 49 -3.49 -4.48 -0.83
CA PHE A 49 -3.27 -5.91 -0.74
C PHE A 49 -2.09 -6.29 -1.64
N TYR A 50 -1.16 -7.03 -1.10
CA TYR A 50 0.10 -7.39 -1.74
C TYR A 50 0.18 -8.90 -1.92
N VAL A 51 0.54 -9.32 -3.12
CA VAL A 51 0.79 -10.72 -3.46
C VAL A 51 2.19 -10.84 -4.02
N LEU A 52 3.00 -11.64 -3.40
CA LEU A 52 4.29 -12.03 -3.96
C LEU A 52 4.15 -13.37 -4.65
N SER A 53 4.55 -13.42 -5.90
CA SER A 53 4.49 -14.61 -6.76
C SER A 53 5.87 -14.87 -7.37
N GLU A 54 6.25 -16.13 -7.51
CA GLU A 54 7.51 -16.50 -8.17
C GLU A 54 7.52 -16.12 -9.67
N SER A 55 6.38 -16.23 -10.32
CA SER A 55 6.22 -15.95 -11.75
C SER A 55 5.90 -14.49 -12.06
N GLU A 56 5.04 -13.85 -11.24
CA GLU A 56 4.52 -12.51 -11.49
C GLU A 56 5.30 -11.39 -10.78
N GLY A 57 6.14 -11.77 -9.84
CA GLY A 57 6.81 -10.82 -8.95
C GLY A 57 5.87 -10.29 -7.86
N LEU A 58 5.91 -9.01 -7.59
CA LEU A 58 5.00 -8.35 -6.65
C LEU A 58 3.78 -7.82 -7.40
N VAL A 59 2.62 -8.31 -7.02
CA VAL A 59 1.31 -7.80 -7.50
C VAL A 59 0.67 -6.98 -6.39
N VAL A 60 0.27 -5.76 -6.70
CA VAL A 60 -0.32 -4.82 -5.75
C VAL A 60 -1.74 -4.46 -6.16
N PHE A 61 -2.64 -4.55 -5.21
CA PHE A 61 -4.03 -4.16 -5.35
C PHE A 61 -4.36 -3.02 -4.39
N ARG A 62 -5.19 -2.10 -4.82
CA ARG A 62 -5.86 -1.18 -3.93
C ARG A 62 -7.05 -1.88 -3.30
N ALA A 63 -7.17 -1.77 -1.98
CA ALA A 63 -8.25 -2.38 -1.23
C ALA A 63 -9.34 -1.36 -0.92
N TYR A 64 -10.56 -1.75 -1.20
CA TYR A 64 -11.79 -1.05 -0.84
C TYR A 64 -12.60 -1.93 0.13
N ALA A 65 -13.62 -1.38 0.75
CA ALA A 65 -14.44 -2.12 1.73
C ALA A 65 -14.93 -3.48 1.22
N ASP A 66 -15.23 -3.58 -0.08
CA ASP A 66 -15.78 -4.78 -0.70
C ASP A 66 -14.92 -5.33 -1.84
N SER A 67 -13.79 -4.67 -2.15
CA SER A 67 -13.10 -4.94 -3.41
C SER A 67 -11.59 -4.71 -3.38
N LEU A 68 -10.88 -5.43 -4.25
CA LEU A 68 -9.47 -5.22 -4.55
C LEU A 68 -9.36 -4.75 -6.01
N SER A 69 -8.77 -3.63 -6.28
CA SER A 69 -8.47 -3.16 -7.63
C SER A 69 -7.00 -3.33 -7.93
N TRP A 70 -6.68 -4.06 -8.98
CA TRP A 70 -5.30 -4.22 -9.41
C TRP A 70 -4.67 -2.86 -9.73
N LEU A 71 -3.49 -2.60 -9.20
CA LEU A 71 -2.73 -1.39 -9.46
C LEU A 71 -1.60 -1.66 -10.45
N TYR A 72 -0.71 -2.56 -10.09
CA TYR A 72 0.43 -2.93 -10.93
C TYR A 72 1.02 -4.27 -10.52
N SER A 73 1.85 -4.84 -11.39
CA SER A 73 2.78 -5.92 -11.05
C SER A 73 4.21 -5.51 -11.36
N SER A 74 5.15 -5.98 -10.55
CA SER A 74 6.57 -5.69 -10.71
C SER A 74 7.37 -6.98 -10.72
N THR A 75 7.75 -7.41 -11.91
CA THR A 75 8.59 -8.60 -12.11
C THR A 75 9.99 -8.42 -11.52
N GLY A 76 10.56 -9.49 -10.99
CA GLY A 76 11.89 -9.46 -10.36
C GLY A 76 11.88 -9.10 -8.88
N MET A 77 10.77 -8.62 -8.32
CA MET A 77 10.66 -8.32 -6.89
C MET A 77 10.73 -9.57 -6.01
N GLN A 78 10.28 -10.73 -6.50
CA GLN A 78 10.41 -12.02 -5.82
C GLN A 78 11.86 -12.42 -5.51
N ARG A 79 12.84 -11.87 -6.24
CA ARG A 79 14.28 -12.08 -5.99
C ARG A 79 14.82 -11.19 -4.86
N ARG A 80 14.06 -10.16 -4.46
CA ARG A 80 14.48 -9.18 -3.45
C ARG A 80 14.06 -9.56 -2.04
N GLY A 81 13.03 -10.40 -1.89
CA GLY A 81 12.55 -10.85 -0.59
C GLY A 81 11.49 -11.93 -0.73
N ASN A 82 11.21 -12.63 0.37
CA ASN A 82 10.15 -13.63 0.50
C ASN A 82 9.21 -13.35 1.67
N LYS A 83 9.43 -12.25 2.38
CA LYS A 83 8.56 -11.73 3.43
C LYS A 83 8.09 -10.34 3.05
N ILE A 84 6.82 -10.07 3.25
CA ILE A 84 6.23 -8.74 3.15
C ILE A 84 5.62 -8.40 4.49
N GLU A 85 5.90 -7.22 4.98
CA GLU A 85 5.14 -6.57 6.04
C GLU A 85 4.61 -5.25 5.49
N ALA A 86 3.41 -4.84 5.88
CA ALA A 86 2.78 -3.66 5.32
C ALA A 86 2.06 -2.85 6.41
N ASP A 87 2.14 -1.54 6.25
CA ASP A 87 1.37 -0.59 7.04
C ASP A 87 0.53 0.33 6.11
N ILE A 88 -0.06 1.37 6.66
CA ILE A 88 -0.94 2.26 5.90
C ILE A 88 -0.22 3.01 4.75
N ARG A 89 1.10 3.20 4.86
CA ARG A 89 1.89 3.98 3.91
C ARG A 89 2.80 3.12 3.05
N PHE A 90 3.50 2.16 3.65
CA PHE A 90 4.54 1.39 2.99
C PHE A 90 4.32 -0.11 3.10
N ALA A 91 4.94 -0.85 2.20
CA ALA A 91 5.23 -2.27 2.38
C ALA A 91 6.74 -2.50 2.35
N TYR A 92 7.19 -3.49 3.11
CA TYR A 92 8.60 -3.80 3.33
C TYR A 92 8.86 -5.22 2.84
N LEU A 93 9.64 -5.35 1.79
CA LEU A 93 10.02 -6.64 1.20
C LEU A 93 11.44 -6.99 1.64
N TYR A 94 11.60 -8.11 2.33
CA TYR A 94 12.88 -8.58 2.88
C TYR A 94 12.90 -10.12 3.02
N GLY A 95 13.94 -10.68 3.63
CA GLY A 95 14.03 -12.11 3.97
C GLY A 95 14.70 -12.97 2.93
N ASN A 96 15.09 -12.42 1.77
CA ASN A 96 15.93 -13.11 0.80
C ASN A 96 17.34 -12.47 0.82
N GLY A 97 18.17 -12.91 1.76
CA GLY A 97 19.46 -12.28 2.05
C GLY A 97 19.32 -10.97 2.81
N ARG A 98 20.25 -10.05 2.58
CA ARG A 98 20.39 -8.79 3.32
C ARG A 98 19.73 -7.58 2.66
N ARG A 99 18.88 -7.79 1.66
CA ARG A 99 18.21 -6.67 0.97
C ARG A 99 16.88 -6.33 1.64
N LEU A 100 16.68 -5.05 1.88
CA LEU A 100 15.40 -4.44 2.20
C LEU A 100 14.94 -3.62 1.01
N THR A 101 13.69 -3.77 0.59
CA THR A 101 13.05 -2.90 -0.40
C THR A 101 11.81 -2.30 0.24
N VAL A 102 11.74 -0.99 0.27
CA VAL A 102 10.57 -0.22 0.72
C VAL A 102 9.72 0.10 -0.50
N ILE A 103 8.45 -0.19 -0.40
CA ILE A 103 7.46 -0.07 -1.48
C ILE A 103 6.44 0.97 -1.04
N GLU A 104 6.27 2.01 -1.84
CA GLU A 104 5.17 2.96 -1.71
C GLU A 104 4.13 2.62 -2.77
N PRO A 105 2.97 2.07 -2.38
CA PRO A 105 2.02 1.48 -3.33
C PRO A 105 1.36 2.51 -4.26
N THR A 106 1.46 3.79 -3.92
CA THR A 106 0.90 4.89 -4.73
C THR A 106 1.87 5.39 -5.79
N SER A 107 3.15 4.99 -5.75
CA SER A 107 4.14 5.39 -6.75
C SER A 107 4.04 4.52 -8.01
N VAL A 108 4.33 5.09 -9.17
CA VAL A 108 4.25 4.43 -10.49
C VAL A 108 5.17 3.21 -10.59
N LEU A 109 6.30 3.23 -9.88
CA LEU A 109 7.27 2.14 -9.87
C LEU A 109 7.13 1.22 -8.65
N GLY A 110 6.29 1.57 -7.68
CA GLY A 110 6.08 0.82 -6.45
C GLY A 110 7.28 0.79 -5.50
N VAL A 111 8.50 1.01 -5.98
CA VAL A 111 9.72 1.02 -5.17
C VAL A 111 10.00 2.44 -4.71
N TYR A 112 9.91 2.65 -3.39
CA TYR A 112 10.30 3.90 -2.76
C TYR A 112 11.83 3.98 -2.65
N SER A 113 12.45 2.92 -2.08
CA SER A 113 13.90 2.80 -1.99
C SER A 113 14.32 1.35 -1.73
N SER A 114 15.60 1.04 -1.88
CA SER A 114 16.14 -0.29 -1.60
C SER A 114 17.57 -0.19 -1.08
N THR A 115 17.84 -0.85 0.05
CA THR A 115 19.17 -0.86 0.67
C THR A 115 19.68 -2.27 0.93
N VAL A 116 20.97 -2.41 1.16
CA VAL A 116 21.62 -3.65 1.62
C VAL A 116 21.94 -3.52 3.09
N LEU A 117 21.28 -4.33 3.90
CA LEU A 117 21.44 -4.36 5.34
C LEU A 117 22.74 -5.06 5.77
N PRO A 118 23.28 -4.81 6.98
CA PRO A 118 24.44 -5.53 7.51
C PRO A 118 24.13 -7.03 7.69
N GLU A 119 22.90 -7.36 8.07
CA GLU A 119 22.41 -8.72 8.28
C GLU A 119 20.98 -8.88 7.75
N GLN A 120 20.53 -10.13 7.66
CA GLN A 120 19.13 -10.42 7.32
C GLN A 120 18.23 -10.11 8.51
N PRO A 121 17.21 -9.23 8.39
CA PRO A 121 16.32 -8.93 9.50
C PRO A 121 15.35 -10.10 9.75
N MET A 122 15.07 -10.33 11.03
CA MET A 122 14.10 -11.31 11.50
C MET A 122 12.67 -10.75 11.46
N ALA A 123 12.53 -9.46 11.79
CA ALA A 123 11.27 -8.73 11.78
C ALA A 123 11.51 -7.27 11.41
N ALA A 124 10.50 -6.62 10.87
CA ALA A 124 10.48 -5.21 10.53
C ALA A 124 9.16 -4.58 11.00
N GLN A 125 9.21 -3.47 11.70
CA GLN A 125 8.01 -2.76 12.16
C GLN A 125 8.24 -1.25 12.09
N ARG A 126 7.23 -0.52 11.60
CA ARG A 126 7.27 0.93 11.54
C ARG A 126 6.63 1.56 12.79
N VAL A 127 7.23 2.65 13.26
CA VAL A 127 6.57 3.61 14.17
C VAL A 127 6.81 5.01 13.61
N ALA A 128 5.76 5.76 13.39
CA ALA A 128 5.77 7.07 12.70
C ALA A 128 6.54 7.00 11.36
N ASN A 129 7.62 7.75 11.20
CA ASN A 129 8.45 7.77 9.99
C ASN A 129 9.74 6.95 10.10
N THR A 130 9.82 6.02 11.03
CA THR A 130 11.01 5.20 11.25
C THR A 130 10.66 3.71 11.18
N LEU A 131 11.45 2.96 10.42
CA LEU A 131 11.40 1.51 10.34
C LEU A 131 12.40 0.93 11.33
N TYR A 132 11.94 0.02 12.17
CA TYR A 132 12.73 -0.71 13.14
C TYR A 132 12.94 -2.15 12.68
N LEU A 133 14.17 -2.63 12.76
CA LEU A 133 14.61 -3.93 12.25
C LEU A 133 15.23 -4.75 13.36
N ALA A 134 14.71 -5.96 13.58
CA ALA A 134 15.30 -6.91 14.51
C ALA A 134 16.39 -7.74 13.83
N PHE A 135 17.60 -7.75 14.37
CA PHE A 135 18.75 -8.48 13.85
C PHE A 135 19.23 -9.60 14.81
N GLY A 136 18.34 -10.15 15.62
CA GLY A 136 18.71 -11.21 16.55
C GLY A 136 19.79 -10.76 17.52
N ASN A 137 20.95 -11.44 17.50
CA ASN A 137 22.07 -11.14 18.39
C ASN A 137 22.70 -9.76 18.16
N SER A 138 22.56 -9.21 16.97
CA SER A 138 23.07 -7.86 16.65
C SER A 138 22.16 -6.73 17.16
N GLY A 139 20.96 -7.08 17.67
CA GLY A 139 20.09 -6.12 18.36
C GLY A 139 19.03 -5.49 17.47
N LEU A 140 18.76 -4.21 17.67
CA LEU A 140 17.73 -3.43 17.00
C LEU A 140 18.37 -2.30 16.18
N GLY A 141 18.03 -2.23 14.92
CA GLY A 141 18.40 -1.14 14.02
C GLY A 141 17.20 -0.26 13.66
N LYS A 142 17.46 1.01 13.35
CA LYS A 142 16.46 1.93 12.81
C LYS A 142 16.89 2.52 11.47
N ILE A 143 15.91 2.78 10.59
CA ILE A 143 16.07 3.47 9.32
C ILE A 143 14.98 4.53 9.21
N SER A 144 15.35 5.76 8.87
CA SER A 144 14.36 6.82 8.59
C SER A 144 13.68 6.57 7.24
N LEU A 145 12.37 6.74 7.20
CA LEU A 145 11.55 6.66 5.99
C LEU A 145 11.15 8.05 5.46
N SER A 146 11.82 9.09 5.92
CA SER A 146 11.46 10.48 5.58
C SER A 146 11.72 10.78 4.11
N THR A 147 12.81 10.27 3.55
CA THR A 147 13.14 10.38 2.12
C THR A 147 13.70 9.06 1.60
N PRO A 148 13.68 8.81 0.27
CA PRO A 148 14.28 7.61 -0.32
C PRO A 148 15.77 7.44 0.02
N GLU A 149 16.52 8.53 0.08
CA GLU A 149 17.95 8.54 0.37
C GLU A 149 18.23 8.10 1.81
N THR A 150 17.37 8.46 2.77
CA THR A 150 17.53 8.02 4.16
C THR A 150 17.28 6.52 4.34
N VAL A 151 16.52 5.89 3.44
CA VAL A 151 16.34 4.45 3.41
C VAL A 151 17.60 3.72 2.90
N ASP A 152 18.33 4.34 1.97
CA ASP A 152 19.57 3.77 1.41
C ASP A 152 20.80 3.99 2.32
N THR A 153 20.57 4.20 3.59
CA THR A 153 21.63 4.30 4.60
C THR A 153 21.78 3.00 5.38
N GLU A 154 22.95 2.81 5.99
CA GLU A 154 23.13 1.72 6.95
C GLU A 154 22.25 1.95 8.17
N PRO A 155 21.54 0.91 8.69
CA PRO A 155 20.71 1.05 9.88
C PRO A 155 21.53 1.52 11.08
N GLU A 156 21.03 2.53 11.78
CA GLU A 156 21.59 2.94 13.05
C GLU A 156 21.22 1.92 14.14
N MET A 157 22.21 1.30 14.77
CA MET A 157 21.97 0.36 15.87
C MET A 157 21.66 1.12 17.16
N ILE A 158 20.57 0.76 17.80
CA ILE A 158 20.01 1.51 18.94
C ILE A 158 19.74 0.61 20.16
N PHE A 159 19.71 1.24 21.35
CA PHE A 159 19.33 0.62 22.62
C PHE A 159 20.18 -0.60 23.04
N ALA A 160 21.43 -0.68 22.59
CA ALA A 160 22.33 -1.77 22.97
C ALA A 160 22.56 -1.86 24.51
N ASP A 161 22.53 -0.73 25.18
CA ASP A 161 22.62 -0.61 26.65
C ASP A 161 21.41 -1.21 27.37
N ILE A 162 20.21 -1.11 26.76
CA ILE A 162 18.94 -1.65 27.32
C ILE A 162 18.88 -3.16 27.10
N PHE A 163 19.26 -3.63 25.90
CA PHE A 163 19.17 -5.05 25.56
C PHE A 163 20.35 -5.86 26.13
N GLY A 164 21.51 -5.22 26.32
CA GLY A 164 22.77 -5.92 26.64
C GLY A 164 23.07 -6.94 25.54
N ASN A 165 23.43 -8.16 25.94
CA ASN A 165 23.70 -9.27 25.02
C ASN A 165 22.45 -10.11 24.68
N ARG A 166 21.23 -9.62 24.95
CA ARG A 166 20.03 -10.36 24.70
C ARG A 166 19.61 -10.19 23.23
N PRO A 167 19.31 -11.28 22.50
CA PRO A 167 18.89 -11.18 21.12
C PRO A 167 17.52 -10.50 21.03
N VAL A 168 17.33 -9.69 19.99
CA VAL A 168 16.06 -9.11 19.61
C VAL A 168 15.35 -10.06 18.63
N ASN A 169 14.30 -10.74 19.10
CA ASN A 169 13.70 -11.86 18.39
C ASN A 169 12.44 -11.49 17.60
N SER A 170 11.66 -10.55 18.11
CA SER A 170 10.39 -10.18 17.50
C SER A 170 10.03 -8.74 17.84
N LEU A 171 9.30 -8.11 16.91
CA LEU A 171 8.77 -6.77 17.02
C LEU A 171 7.26 -6.80 16.83
N ALA A 172 6.56 -5.91 17.52
CA ALA A 172 5.18 -5.56 17.22
C ALA A 172 4.98 -4.05 17.44
N SER A 173 4.13 -3.40 16.66
CA SER A 173 3.89 -1.96 16.79
C SER A 173 2.44 -1.60 16.48
N ASP A 174 2.00 -0.45 16.98
CA ASP A 174 0.75 0.19 16.58
C ASP A 174 0.90 1.05 15.31
N HIS A 175 2.09 1.03 14.70
CA HIS A 175 2.50 1.84 13.56
C HIS A 175 2.46 3.36 13.79
N ALA A 176 2.08 3.80 14.97
CA ALA A 176 1.91 5.21 15.32
C ALA A 176 2.92 5.67 16.36
N THR A 177 2.84 5.15 17.57
CA THR A 177 3.57 5.67 18.74
C THR A 177 4.33 4.62 19.54
N THR A 178 3.97 3.34 19.44
CA THR A 178 4.46 2.31 20.34
C THR A 178 5.16 1.17 19.62
N LEU A 179 6.34 0.79 20.09
CA LEU A 179 7.09 -0.40 19.67
C LEU A 179 7.27 -1.34 20.85
N TYR A 180 6.89 -2.59 20.65
CA TYR A 180 7.14 -3.72 21.56
C TYR A 180 8.31 -4.53 21.01
N VAL A 181 9.35 -4.71 21.79
CA VAL A 181 10.57 -5.43 21.41
C VAL A 181 10.74 -6.64 22.32
N LEU A 182 10.55 -7.84 21.77
CA LEU A 182 10.82 -9.08 22.48
C LEU A 182 12.31 -9.40 22.42
N THR A 183 12.91 -9.49 23.59
CA THR A 183 14.30 -9.91 23.75
C THR A 183 14.39 -11.28 24.41
N GLY A 184 15.58 -11.88 24.38
CA GLY A 184 15.85 -13.14 25.08
C GLY A 184 15.43 -13.08 26.55
N ASN A 185 15.20 -14.24 27.16
CA ASN A 185 14.71 -14.42 28.54
C ASN A 185 13.26 -13.92 28.77
N ASN A 186 12.41 -13.92 27.73
CA ASN A 186 10.99 -13.56 27.81
C ASN A 186 10.74 -12.13 28.33
N VAL A 187 11.53 -11.21 27.85
CA VAL A 187 11.43 -9.81 28.23
C VAL A 187 10.88 -8.99 27.06
N ILE A 188 9.83 -8.22 27.29
CA ILE A 188 9.36 -7.18 26.38
C ILE A 188 9.85 -5.82 26.87
N ASN A 189 10.57 -5.12 26.01
CA ASN A 189 10.88 -3.71 26.20
C ASN A 189 9.87 -2.89 25.39
N VAL A 190 9.18 -1.97 26.06
CA VAL A 190 8.18 -1.10 25.45
C VAL A 190 8.78 0.28 25.25
N PHE A 191 8.75 0.74 24.01
CA PHE A 191 9.22 2.06 23.64
C PHE A 191 8.04 2.90 23.14
N GLN A 192 8.08 4.19 23.42
CA GLN A 192 7.04 5.12 23.02
C GLN A 192 7.65 6.39 22.45
N LEU A 193 6.99 6.95 21.43
CA LEU A 193 7.27 8.30 20.97
C LEU A 193 6.80 9.31 21.99
N THR A 194 7.65 10.25 22.34
CA THR A 194 7.32 11.36 23.24
C THR A 194 6.80 12.59 22.50
N SER A 195 7.09 12.68 21.18
CA SER A 195 6.57 13.70 20.28
C SER A 195 6.52 13.15 18.85
N PRO A 196 5.71 13.70 17.94
CA PRO A 196 5.56 13.20 16.56
C PRO A 196 6.86 13.12 15.77
N ASP A 197 7.80 14.05 16.04
CA ASP A 197 9.11 14.13 15.39
C ASP A 197 10.25 13.65 16.30
N GLY A 198 9.92 13.04 17.44
CA GLY A 198 10.89 12.55 18.42
C GLY A 198 11.37 11.14 18.14
N ASP A 199 12.47 10.79 18.80
CA ASP A 199 12.92 9.39 18.85
C ASP A 199 12.09 8.59 19.87
N LEU A 200 12.03 7.28 19.66
CA LEU A 200 11.47 6.34 20.64
C LEU A 200 12.26 6.40 21.93
N GLN A 201 11.56 6.47 23.04
CA GLN A 201 12.14 6.37 24.37
C GLN A 201 11.68 5.09 25.06
N HIS A 202 12.59 4.46 25.81
CA HIS A 202 12.25 3.32 26.63
C HIS A 202 11.25 3.72 27.70
N SER A 203 10.06 3.14 27.66
CA SER A 203 8.97 3.44 28.60
C SER A 203 9.00 2.48 29.79
N ARG A 204 9.12 1.18 29.52
CA ARG A 204 9.11 0.14 30.55
C ARG A 204 9.65 -1.18 30.02
N THR A 205 10.06 -2.04 30.96
CA THR A 205 10.40 -3.43 30.72
C THR A 205 9.37 -4.34 31.40
N VAL A 206 8.91 -5.35 30.69
CA VAL A 206 7.90 -6.29 31.16
C VAL A 206 8.48 -7.70 31.10
N GLN A 207 8.57 -8.36 32.25
CA GLN A 207 8.94 -9.77 32.32
C GLN A 207 7.70 -10.63 32.08
N LEU A 208 7.78 -11.55 31.12
CA LEU A 208 6.69 -12.47 30.84
C LEU A 208 6.76 -13.69 31.74
N ASP A 209 5.61 -14.19 32.14
CA ASP A 209 5.45 -15.41 32.94
C ASP A 209 5.52 -16.70 32.09
N ARG A 210 5.68 -16.53 30.75
CA ARG A 210 5.68 -17.63 29.78
C ARG A 210 6.74 -17.44 28.71
N GLU A 211 7.34 -18.55 28.26
CA GLU A 211 8.21 -18.55 27.08
C GLU A 211 7.47 -17.99 25.88
N THR A 212 8.09 -17.02 25.21
CA THR A 212 7.50 -16.32 24.07
C THR A 212 8.50 -16.26 22.93
N GLN A 213 8.05 -16.68 21.73
CA GLN A 213 8.84 -16.71 20.51
C GLN A 213 8.57 -15.52 19.60
N ARG A 214 7.30 -15.13 19.51
CA ARG A 214 6.85 -14.04 18.65
C ARG A 214 5.79 -13.19 19.32
N LEU A 215 5.75 -11.92 18.91
CA LEU A 215 4.71 -10.96 19.25
C LEU A 215 3.91 -10.60 18.03
N PHE A 216 2.63 -10.38 18.22
CA PHE A 216 1.70 -9.84 17.22
C PHE A 216 0.80 -8.81 17.91
N LEU A 217 0.69 -7.61 17.32
CA LEU A 217 -0.31 -6.65 17.75
C LEU A 217 -1.47 -6.69 16.76
N SER A 218 -2.66 -6.95 17.24
CA SER A 218 -3.86 -6.97 16.41
C SER A 218 -5.01 -6.31 17.14
N GLY A 219 -5.49 -5.22 16.57
CA GLY A 219 -6.32 -4.26 17.31
C GLY A 219 -5.52 -3.66 18.47
N ASN A 220 -6.10 -3.67 19.65
CA ASN A 220 -5.46 -3.16 20.89
C ASN A 220 -4.90 -4.28 21.77
N GLU A 221 -4.85 -5.52 21.29
CA GLU A 221 -4.38 -6.65 22.07
C GLU A 221 -3.00 -7.12 21.57
N LEU A 222 -2.07 -7.27 22.51
CA LEU A 222 -0.75 -7.84 22.26
C LEU A 222 -0.84 -9.35 22.49
N PHE A 223 -0.53 -10.10 21.43
CA PHE A 223 -0.46 -11.56 21.47
C PHE A 223 0.98 -12.03 21.51
N GLY A 224 1.22 -13.05 22.29
CA GLY A 224 2.44 -13.84 22.28
C GLY A 224 2.18 -15.26 21.79
N THR A 225 3.21 -15.89 21.23
CA THR A 225 3.17 -17.31 20.85
C THR A 225 4.44 -18.01 21.29
N ASP A 226 4.32 -19.28 21.66
CA ASP A 226 5.44 -20.13 22.03
C ASP A 226 5.82 -21.15 20.92
N ASN A 227 6.83 -21.95 21.17
CA ASN A 227 7.31 -22.99 20.26
C ASN A 227 6.37 -24.22 20.18
N ARG A 228 5.39 -24.31 21.08
CA ARG A 228 4.36 -25.38 21.12
C ARG A 228 3.08 -24.97 20.42
N GLY A 229 3.04 -23.76 19.86
CA GLY A 229 1.87 -23.22 19.18
C GLY A 229 0.76 -22.75 20.13
N GLN A 230 1.10 -22.43 21.37
CA GLN A 230 0.17 -21.73 22.24
C GLN A 230 0.11 -20.27 21.85
N VAL A 231 -1.08 -19.74 21.70
CA VAL A 231 -1.37 -18.32 21.46
C VAL A 231 -1.98 -17.75 22.73
N PHE A 232 -1.43 -16.68 23.23
CA PHE A 232 -1.89 -16.04 24.46
C PHE A 232 -1.89 -14.51 24.33
N VAL A 233 -2.81 -13.88 25.04
CA VAL A 233 -2.82 -12.41 25.19
C VAL A 233 -1.92 -12.05 26.36
N ILE A 234 -1.18 -10.96 26.19
CA ILE A 234 -0.25 -10.39 27.16
C ILE A 234 -0.85 -9.09 27.70
N ASP A 235 -1.04 -9.01 29.00
CA ASP A 235 -1.49 -7.78 29.64
C ASP A 235 -0.34 -6.77 29.91
N SER A 236 -0.68 -5.62 30.43
CA SER A 236 0.28 -4.56 30.74
C SER A 236 1.35 -4.95 31.77
N ASN A 237 1.14 -5.97 32.57
CA ASN A 237 2.02 -6.43 33.63
C ASN A 237 2.84 -7.67 33.22
N GLY A 238 2.59 -8.21 32.00
CA GLY A 238 3.27 -9.40 31.51
C GLY A 238 2.57 -10.70 31.84
N ALA A 239 1.42 -10.67 32.52
CA ALA A 239 0.65 -11.86 32.75
C ALA A 239 -0.01 -12.34 31.45
N THR A 240 0.00 -13.65 31.24
CA THR A 240 -0.46 -14.24 29.98
C THR A 240 -1.72 -15.07 30.19
N ARG A 241 -2.61 -15.05 29.17
CA ARG A 241 -3.79 -15.88 29.14
C ARG A 241 -3.92 -16.59 27.80
N ILE A 242 -3.86 -17.93 27.80
CA ILE A 242 -3.99 -18.74 26.60
C ILE A 242 -5.34 -18.48 25.94
N ARG A 243 -5.32 -18.31 24.63
CA ARG A 243 -6.49 -18.11 23.75
C ARG A 243 -6.69 -19.26 22.78
N ALA A 244 -5.59 -19.89 22.35
CA ALA A 244 -5.62 -21.00 21.40
C ALA A 244 -4.39 -21.89 21.57
N THR A 245 -4.46 -23.13 21.10
CA THR A 245 -3.33 -24.05 20.98
C THR A 245 -3.44 -24.75 19.64
N VAL A 246 -2.44 -24.57 18.78
CA VAL A 246 -2.40 -25.11 17.41
C VAL A 246 -1.36 -26.23 17.24
N GLY A 247 -0.58 -26.51 18.29
CA GLY A 247 0.31 -27.68 18.36
C GLY A 247 1.67 -27.52 17.64
N GLU A 248 1.91 -26.43 16.94
CA GLU A 248 3.14 -26.13 16.24
C GLU A 248 3.42 -24.62 16.20
N PRO A 249 4.66 -24.14 15.97
CA PRO A 249 5.00 -22.73 16.01
C PRO A 249 4.13 -21.87 15.08
N VAL A 250 3.65 -20.75 15.59
CA VAL A 250 2.82 -19.81 14.86
C VAL A 250 3.70 -18.89 14.00
N HIS A 251 3.38 -18.79 12.71
CA HIS A 251 4.08 -17.96 11.77
C HIS A 251 3.39 -16.59 11.56
N LYS A 252 2.06 -16.59 11.51
CA LYS A 252 1.25 -15.38 11.31
C LYS A 252 -0.05 -15.48 12.12
N LEU A 253 -0.47 -14.34 12.66
CA LEU A 253 -1.70 -14.21 13.42
C LEU A 253 -2.34 -12.88 13.08
N GLN A 254 -3.63 -12.89 12.76
CA GLN A 254 -4.43 -11.68 12.56
C GLN A 254 -5.83 -11.86 13.13
N ARG A 255 -6.39 -10.80 13.67
CA ARG A 255 -7.74 -10.77 14.23
C ARG A 255 -8.74 -10.23 13.21
N MET A 256 -9.94 -10.80 13.21
CA MET A 256 -11.11 -10.34 12.46
C MET A 256 -12.29 -10.24 13.43
N ASN A 257 -12.63 -9.05 13.88
CA ASN A 257 -13.65 -8.87 14.93
C ASN A 257 -13.37 -9.76 16.16
N ASP A 258 -14.25 -10.73 16.43
CA ASP A 258 -14.12 -11.71 17.52
C ASP A 258 -13.45 -13.03 17.09
N GLU A 259 -13.02 -13.12 15.84
CA GLU A 259 -12.33 -14.29 15.29
C GLU A 259 -10.83 -14.04 15.17
N ILE A 260 -10.08 -15.14 15.14
CA ILE A 260 -8.63 -15.13 14.96
C ILE A 260 -8.26 -16.10 13.84
N ALA A 261 -7.42 -15.63 12.93
CA ALA A 261 -6.79 -16.45 11.90
C ALA A 261 -5.33 -16.68 12.26
N ILE A 262 -4.89 -17.93 12.20
CA ILE A 262 -3.53 -18.34 12.55
C ILE A 262 -2.97 -19.18 11.41
N ARG A 263 -1.72 -18.88 11.01
CA ARG A 263 -0.92 -19.72 10.13
C ARG A 263 0.28 -20.26 10.90
N THR A 264 0.46 -21.55 10.82
CA THR A 264 1.56 -22.26 11.48
C THR A 264 2.80 -22.33 10.57
N GLN A 265 3.88 -22.83 11.12
CA GLN A 265 5.15 -22.98 10.39
C GLN A 265 5.01 -23.98 9.24
N SER A 266 4.22 -25.05 9.40
CA SER A 266 3.94 -26.03 8.34
C SER A 266 3.04 -25.47 7.22
N GLY A 267 2.36 -24.34 7.46
CA GLY A 267 1.41 -23.73 6.55
C GLY A 267 -0.07 -24.09 6.84
N ALA A 268 -0.35 -24.82 7.91
CA ALA A 268 -1.72 -25.07 8.33
C ALA A 268 -2.42 -23.76 8.73
N LEU A 269 -3.68 -23.62 8.31
CA LEU A 269 -4.54 -22.50 8.66
C LEU A 269 -5.57 -22.91 9.70
N TRP A 270 -5.65 -22.09 10.74
CA TRP A 270 -6.59 -22.28 11.85
C TRP A 270 -7.50 -21.07 11.97
N LEU A 271 -8.77 -21.32 12.18
CA LEU A 271 -9.78 -20.30 12.44
C LEU A 271 -10.54 -20.63 13.72
N GLY A 272 -10.88 -19.60 14.47
CA GLY A 272 -11.70 -19.73 15.67
C GLY A 272 -12.00 -18.40 16.32
N THR A 273 -12.86 -18.45 17.36
CA THR A 273 -13.23 -17.27 18.14
C THR A 273 -12.23 -17.03 19.26
N LEU A 274 -11.99 -15.77 19.61
CA LEU A 274 -11.15 -15.39 20.75
C LEU A 274 -11.77 -15.90 22.06
N GLY A 275 -11.15 -16.95 22.65
CA GLY A 275 -11.62 -17.60 23.88
C GLY A 275 -12.59 -18.76 23.66
N GLY A 276 -12.84 -19.15 22.42
CA GLY A 276 -13.54 -20.37 22.02
C GLY A 276 -12.60 -21.40 21.40
N ASP A 277 -13.18 -22.44 20.80
CA ASP A 277 -12.41 -23.46 20.09
C ASP A 277 -11.84 -22.91 18.80
N VAL A 278 -10.53 -23.08 18.63
CA VAL A 278 -9.84 -22.86 17.36
C VAL A 278 -9.74 -24.18 16.63
N LYS A 279 -10.21 -24.23 15.41
CA LYS A 279 -10.21 -25.45 14.60
C LYS A 279 -9.31 -25.30 13.40
N VAL A 280 -8.67 -26.40 13.00
CA VAL A 280 -7.98 -26.46 11.71
C VAL A 280 -9.01 -26.22 10.62
N TRP A 281 -8.77 -25.20 9.84
CA TRP A 281 -9.61 -24.91 8.68
C TRP A 281 -9.06 -25.58 7.43
N LYS A 282 -7.72 -25.55 7.26
CA LYS A 282 -7.01 -26.23 6.18
C LYS A 282 -5.68 -26.79 6.67
N ASP A 283 -5.49 -28.07 6.45
CA ASP A 283 -4.26 -28.80 6.70
C ASP A 283 -3.85 -29.49 5.41
N ASN A 284 -3.23 -28.75 4.52
CA ASN A 284 -2.80 -29.30 3.24
C ASN A 284 -1.33 -29.76 3.25
N GLY A 285 -0.64 -29.69 4.40
CA GLY A 285 0.75 -30.13 4.53
C GLY A 285 1.73 -29.46 3.55
N ALA A 286 1.26 -28.48 2.80
CA ALA A 286 2.04 -27.79 1.79
C ALA A 286 2.36 -26.37 2.24
N ALA A 287 3.59 -25.96 2.02
CA ALA A 287 4.12 -24.63 2.31
C ALA A 287 3.37 -23.47 1.61
N GLY A 288 2.24 -23.73 0.95
CA GLY A 288 1.55 -22.83 0.06
C GLY A 288 0.31 -22.11 0.59
N ASN A 289 -0.11 -22.34 1.84
CA ASN A 289 -1.26 -21.63 2.37
C ASN A 289 -0.82 -20.30 3.02
N HIS A 290 -1.26 -19.19 2.47
CA HIS A 290 -1.01 -17.86 3.01
C HIS A 290 -2.34 -17.15 3.25
N PHE A 291 -2.40 -16.24 4.22
CA PHE A 291 -3.56 -15.43 4.44
C PHE A 291 -3.22 -13.98 4.75
N ALA A 292 -4.18 -13.11 4.51
CA ALA A 292 -4.17 -11.73 4.98
C ALA A 292 -5.60 -11.31 5.35
N VAL A 293 -5.73 -10.47 6.36
CA VAL A 293 -7.00 -9.89 6.77
C VAL A 293 -7.05 -8.45 6.33
N ILE A 294 -8.10 -8.08 5.59
CA ILE A 294 -8.36 -6.70 5.21
C ILE A 294 -9.86 -6.42 5.32
N HIS A 295 -10.23 -5.29 5.91
CA HIS A 295 -11.62 -4.89 6.12
C HIS A 295 -12.48 -5.99 6.77
N ASN A 296 -11.93 -6.66 7.81
CA ASN A 296 -12.55 -7.80 8.50
C ASN A 296 -12.88 -9.01 7.61
N ARG A 297 -12.23 -9.13 6.47
CA ARG A 297 -12.34 -10.33 5.59
C ARG A 297 -11.02 -11.06 5.56
N LEU A 298 -11.09 -12.36 5.66
CA LEU A 298 -9.96 -13.25 5.50
C LEU A 298 -9.79 -13.56 4.02
N TRP A 299 -8.62 -13.29 3.49
CA TRP A 299 -8.20 -13.71 2.16
C TRP A 299 -7.19 -14.83 2.29
N VAL A 300 -7.38 -15.89 1.56
CA VAL A 300 -6.48 -17.04 1.58
C VAL A 300 -5.93 -17.29 0.19
N ALA A 301 -4.62 -17.41 0.12
CA ALA A 301 -3.92 -17.84 -1.07
C ALA A 301 -3.57 -19.32 -0.97
N GLU A 302 -3.95 -20.08 -1.98
CA GLU A 302 -3.64 -21.49 -2.14
C GLU A 302 -3.03 -21.70 -3.52
N PHE A 303 -1.78 -22.15 -3.58
CA PHE A 303 -1.09 -22.41 -4.85
C PHE A 303 -1.21 -21.27 -5.86
N ASN A 304 -2.23 -21.34 -6.73
CA ASN A 304 -2.47 -20.39 -7.81
C ASN A 304 -3.76 -19.59 -7.64
N GLN A 305 -4.39 -19.68 -6.49
CA GLN A 305 -5.71 -19.07 -6.27
C GLN A 305 -5.72 -18.25 -4.99
N ILE A 306 -6.34 -17.08 -5.05
CA ILE A 306 -6.57 -16.22 -3.89
C ILE A 306 -8.08 -16.02 -3.77
N SER A 307 -8.65 -16.42 -2.65
CA SER A 307 -10.09 -16.31 -2.43
C SER A 307 -10.42 -15.66 -1.09
N PRO A 308 -11.48 -14.85 -1.02
CA PRO A 308 -12.01 -14.36 0.24
C PRO A 308 -12.77 -15.49 0.94
N ILE A 309 -12.60 -15.56 2.25
CA ILE A 309 -13.37 -16.46 3.10
C ILE A 309 -14.48 -15.65 3.77
N VAL A 310 -15.70 -16.06 3.52
CA VAL A 310 -16.85 -15.54 4.27
C VAL A 310 -16.93 -16.32 5.57
N SER A 311 -16.76 -15.64 6.71
CA SER A 311 -16.89 -16.25 8.02
C SER A 311 -18.22 -16.99 8.15
N GLN A 312 -18.18 -18.28 8.53
CA GLN A 312 -19.39 -19.08 8.74
C GLN A 312 -20.10 -18.73 10.07
N THR A 313 -19.47 -17.96 10.95
CA THR A 313 -20.08 -17.54 12.21
C THR A 313 -21.08 -16.39 12.05
N GLY A 314 -21.19 -15.80 10.86
CA GLY A 314 -22.19 -14.80 10.49
C GLY A 314 -23.58 -15.34 10.14
N VAL A 315 -23.87 -16.61 10.34
CA VAL A 315 -25.27 -17.09 10.36
C VAL A 315 -25.86 -16.77 11.73
N SER A 316 -25.97 -15.50 12.04
CA SER A 316 -26.90 -15.05 13.05
C SER A 316 -28.30 -15.24 12.50
N SER A 317 -29.02 -16.18 13.16
CA SER A 317 -30.47 -16.13 13.34
C SER A 317 -31.16 -14.97 12.66
N GLY A 318 -31.96 -15.28 11.66
CA GLY A 318 -33.09 -14.55 11.14
C GLY A 318 -33.29 -13.13 11.65
N ARG A 319 -32.60 -12.19 11.06
CA ARG A 319 -33.12 -10.84 11.00
C ARG A 319 -34.03 -10.82 9.78
N GLN A 320 -35.34 -10.96 10.05
CA GLN A 320 -36.36 -10.63 9.06
C GLN A 320 -35.98 -9.28 8.42
N PRO A 321 -36.08 -9.16 7.10
CA PRO A 321 -35.85 -7.88 6.45
C PRO A 321 -36.83 -6.88 7.01
N SER A 322 -36.35 -5.95 7.81
CA SER A 322 -37.13 -4.76 8.15
C SER A 322 -37.15 -3.88 6.89
N ALA A 323 -38.15 -4.10 6.07
CA ALA A 323 -38.49 -3.31 4.91
C ALA A 323 -38.94 -1.92 5.36
N SER A 324 -38.00 -1.00 5.58
CA SER A 324 -38.35 0.43 5.68
C SER A 324 -37.13 1.34 5.43
N GLY A 325 -36.38 1.11 4.38
CA GLY A 325 -35.41 2.07 3.83
C GLY A 325 -35.57 2.11 2.31
N SER A 326 -35.59 3.28 1.68
CA SER A 326 -35.57 3.40 0.22
C SER A 326 -34.23 2.90 -0.30
N LEU A 327 -34.23 2.02 -1.30
CA LEU A 327 -33.02 1.69 -2.05
C LEU A 327 -32.51 2.94 -2.74
N LYS A 328 -31.27 3.35 -2.46
CA LYS A 328 -30.67 4.51 -3.11
C LYS A 328 -29.21 4.22 -3.46
N LEU A 329 -28.92 4.28 -4.74
CA LEU A 329 -27.58 4.11 -5.30
C LEU A 329 -26.83 5.45 -5.24
N LYS A 330 -25.61 5.45 -4.72
CA LYS A 330 -24.79 6.67 -4.75
C LYS A 330 -24.49 7.08 -6.21
N PRO A 331 -24.45 8.38 -6.51
CA PRO A 331 -24.08 8.87 -7.83
C PRO A 331 -22.69 8.40 -8.23
N ILE A 332 -22.53 8.02 -9.48
CA ILE A 332 -21.25 7.70 -10.11
C ILE A 332 -20.82 8.90 -10.95
N ASN A 333 -19.62 9.39 -10.74
CA ASN A 333 -19.08 10.52 -11.49
C ASN A 333 -18.66 10.11 -12.92
N ASP A 334 -18.77 11.05 -13.85
CA ASP A 334 -18.16 10.93 -15.17
C ASP A 334 -16.64 10.79 -15.04
N MET A 335 -16.03 10.05 -15.96
CA MET A 335 -14.59 9.80 -15.92
C MET A 335 -13.95 9.80 -17.30
N ILE A 336 -12.65 10.10 -17.32
CA ILE A 336 -11.80 10.01 -18.50
C ILE A 336 -10.75 8.94 -18.23
N ILE A 337 -10.56 8.04 -19.18
CA ILE A 337 -9.55 6.97 -19.09
C ILE A 337 -8.75 6.88 -20.38
N PRO A 338 -7.44 6.59 -20.34
CA PRO A 338 -6.70 6.24 -21.54
C PRO A 338 -6.94 4.77 -21.91
N PHE A 339 -7.03 4.48 -23.20
CA PHE A 339 -7.01 3.11 -23.70
C PHE A 339 -5.60 2.50 -23.47
N PRO A 340 -5.49 1.22 -23.11
CA PRO A 340 -6.52 0.18 -22.95
C PRO A 340 -7.00 -0.02 -21.50
N ARG A 341 -6.97 1.02 -20.66
CA ARG A 341 -7.24 0.91 -19.23
C ARG A 341 -8.67 0.45 -18.93
N PRO A 342 -8.87 -0.56 -18.05
CA PRO A 342 -10.20 -0.99 -17.65
C PRO A 342 -10.86 0.00 -16.68
N VAL A 343 -12.18 0.02 -16.70
CA VAL A 343 -13.04 0.71 -15.74
C VAL A 343 -13.55 -0.31 -14.73
N LEU A 344 -13.36 -0.01 -13.44
CA LEU A 344 -13.98 -0.75 -12.36
C LEU A 344 -14.62 0.24 -11.38
N ILE A 345 -15.92 0.12 -11.17
CA ILE A 345 -16.69 1.02 -10.31
C ILE A 345 -17.47 0.17 -9.31
N PRO A 346 -17.11 0.19 -8.01
CA PRO A 346 -17.92 -0.42 -6.98
C PRO A 346 -19.23 0.35 -6.80
N PHE A 347 -20.33 -0.34 -6.56
CA PHE A 347 -21.60 0.29 -6.23
C PHE A 347 -21.68 0.54 -4.72
N GLU A 348 -22.04 1.74 -4.37
CA GLU A 348 -22.33 2.14 -3.00
C GLU A 348 -23.80 2.51 -2.85
N PHE A 349 -24.41 2.00 -1.79
CA PHE A 349 -25.82 2.27 -1.48
C PHE A 349 -25.92 3.14 -0.22
N GLU A 350 -26.79 4.14 -0.26
CA GLU A 350 -27.09 4.99 0.91
C GLU A 350 -28.11 4.34 1.86
N SER A 351 -28.51 3.10 1.59
CA SER A 351 -29.55 2.39 2.30
C SER A 351 -29.03 1.23 3.16
N ASN A 352 -29.80 0.83 4.17
CA ASN A 352 -29.51 -0.32 5.03
C ASN A 352 -29.81 -1.67 4.39
N HIS A 353 -29.92 -1.74 3.04
CA HIS A 353 -30.12 -3.00 2.34
C HIS A 353 -28.83 -3.83 2.39
N SER A 354 -28.98 -5.11 2.64
CA SER A 354 -27.87 -6.03 2.47
C SER A 354 -27.50 -6.08 0.98
N PRO A 355 -26.21 -5.98 0.63
CA PRO A 355 -25.76 -6.15 -0.75
C PRO A 355 -26.27 -7.44 -1.41
N ALA A 356 -26.53 -8.49 -0.62
CA ALA A 356 -27.05 -9.75 -1.10
C ALA A 356 -28.52 -9.67 -1.58
N ASP A 357 -29.25 -8.65 -1.15
CA ASP A 357 -30.67 -8.45 -1.46
C ASP A 357 -30.89 -7.51 -2.66
N VAL A 358 -29.79 -7.03 -3.29
CA VAL A 358 -29.84 -6.08 -4.40
C VAL A 358 -29.23 -6.70 -5.65
N GLU A 359 -30.05 -6.86 -6.68
CA GLU A 359 -29.60 -7.23 -8.03
C GLU A 359 -29.25 -5.97 -8.81
N VAL A 360 -28.04 -5.93 -9.41
CA VAL A 360 -27.59 -4.79 -10.19
C VAL A 360 -27.42 -5.20 -11.65
N THR A 361 -27.95 -4.36 -12.53
CA THR A 361 -27.83 -4.50 -13.98
C THR A 361 -27.35 -3.19 -14.61
N TYR A 362 -26.99 -3.19 -15.88
CA TYR A 362 -26.66 -1.96 -16.59
C TYR A 362 -27.31 -1.91 -17.97
N THR A 363 -27.47 -0.70 -18.49
CA THR A 363 -27.82 -0.45 -19.87
C THR A 363 -26.81 0.45 -20.56
N SER A 364 -26.40 0.09 -21.75
CA SER A 364 -25.48 0.85 -22.62
C SER A 364 -25.52 0.25 -24.04
N ASN A 365 -24.94 0.96 -25.01
CA ASN A 365 -24.59 0.40 -26.31
C ASN A 365 -23.32 -0.47 -26.29
N ILE A 366 -22.63 -0.55 -25.14
CA ILE A 366 -21.45 -1.35 -24.95
C ILE A 366 -21.85 -2.75 -24.47
N THR A 367 -21.47 -3.78 -25.24
CA THR A 367 -21.86 -5.17 -24.99
C THR A 367 -20.83 -5.98 -24.22
N ASN A 368 -19.57 -5.51 -24.14
CA ASN A 368 -18.49 -6.17 -23.43
C ASN A 368 -18.28 -5.65 -21.99
N ALA A 369 -19.12 -4.71 -21.52
CA ALA A 369 -19.19 -4.37 -20.10
C ALA A 369 -19.94 -5.47 -19.33
N ARG A 370 -19.70 -5.56 -18.03
CA ARG A 370 -20.29 -6.59 -17.16
C ARG A 370 -20.55 -6.04 -15.77
N ILE A 371 -21.61 -6.53 -15.14
CA ILE A 371 -21.77 -6.42 -13.69
C ILE A 371 -21.12 -7.66 -13.07
N ARG A 372 -20.21 -7.44 -12.15
CA ARG A 372 -19.52 -8.49 -11.41
C ARG A 372 -19.72 -8.26 -9.91
N GLY A 373 -20.58 -9.07 -9.31
CA GLY A 373 -21.03 -8.85 -7.94
C GLY A 373 -21.64 -7.45 -7.76
N GLN A 374 -21.02 -6.62 -6.95
CA GLN A 374 -21.45 -5.23 -6.72
C GLN A 374 -20.54 -4.19 -7.39
N SER A 375 -19.99 -4.53 -8.55
CA SER A 375 -19.14 -3.61 -9.31
C SER A 375 -19.47 -3.65 -10.79
N PHE A 376 -19.39 -2.49 -11.43
CA PHE A 376 -19.37 -2.38 -12.88
C PHE A 376 -17.94 -2.57 -13.38
N TYR A 377 -17.77 -3.42 -14.37
CA TYR A 377 -16.50 -3.67 -15.04
C TYR A 377 -16.65 -3.50 -16.56
N TRP A 378 -15.72 -2.76 -17.15
CA TRP A 378 -15.61 -2.62 -18.59
C TRP A 378 -14.15 -2.45 -19.00
N GLN A 379 -13.72 -3.28 -19.95
CA GLN A 379 -12.46 -3.10 -20.64
C GLN A 379 -12.74 -2.61 -22.06
N PRO A 380 -12.41 -1.35 -22.37
CA PRO A 380 -12.60 -0.84 -23.72
C PRO A 380 -11.69 -1.56 -24.72
N THR A 381 -12.17 -1.73 -25.94
CA THR A 381 -11.38 -2.12 -27.10
C THR A 381 -10.89 -0.89 -27.87
N ALA A 382 -9.92 -1.06 -28.77
CA ALA A 382 -9.41 0.05 -29.59
C ALA A 382 -10.50 0.75 -30.42
N THR A 383 -11.58 0.02 -30.78
CA THR A 383 -12.73 0.55 -31.51
C THR A 383 -13.73 1.28 -30.62
N GLN A 384 -13.52 1.27 -29.31
CA GLN A 384 -14.38 1.92 -28.32
C GLN A 384 -13.71 3.18 -27.72
N VAL A 385 -12.77 3.78 -28.43
CA VAL A 385 -12.29 5.13 -28.11
C VAL A 385 -13.43 6.13 -28.32
N GLY A 386 -13.60 7.07 -27.38
CA GLY A 386 -14.66 8.06 -27.37
C GLY A 386 -15.56 7.99 -26.15
N ARG A 387 -16.70 8.68 -26.19
CA ARG A 387 -17.63 8.79 -25.08
C ARG A 387 -18.69 7.71 -25.08
N HIS A 388 -18.81 7.03 -23.93
CA HIS A 388 -19.80 5.97 -23.72
C HIS A 388 -20.59 6.24 -22.44
N ARG A 389 -21.93 6.17 -22.57
CA ARG A 389 -22.82 6.34 -21.42
C ARG A 389 -23.29 5.00 -20.92
N PHE A 390 -23.28 4.88 -19.59
CA PHE A 390 -23.79 3.72 -18.86
C PHE A 390 -24.86 4.17 -17.88
N THR A 391 -25.88 3.35 -17.70
CA THR A 391 -26.88 3.51 -16.64
C THR A 391 -26.89 2.25 -15.82
N ILE A 392 -26.61 2.36 -14.55
CA ILE A 392 -26.68 1.28 -13.57
C ILE A 392 -28.08 1.28 -12.96
N ILE A 393 -28.67 0.11 -12.86
CA ILE A 393 -30.01 -0.10 -12.31
C ILE A 393 -29.87 -1.11 -11.17
N ALA A 394 -30.31 -0.74 -9.98
CA ALA A 394 -30.34 -1.58 -8.80
C ALA A 394 -31.79 -1.95 -8.46
N ASN A 395 -32.05 -3.23 -8.23
CA ASN A 395 -33.36 -3.76 -7.86
C ASN A 395 -33.24 -4.54 -6.56
N SER A 396 -34.02 -4.19 -5.53
CA SER A 396 -34.06 -4.97 -4.30
C SER A 396 -35.07 -6.13 -4.42
N THR A 397 -34.83 -7.18 -3.64
CA THR A 397 -35.79 -8.29 -3.49
C THR A 397 -37.16 -7.83 -2.97
N GLY A 398 -37.22 -6.66 -2.33
CA GLY A 398 -38.46 -5.98 -1.91
C GLY A 398 -39.17 -5.17 -2.99
N GLY A 399 -38.71 -5.21 -4.26
CA GLY A 399 -39.34 -4.56 -5.41
C GLY A 399 -39.02 -3.06 -5.54
N GLN A 400 -38.03 -2.53 -4.80
CA GLN A 400 -37.55 -1.16 -4.96
C GLN A 400 -36.50 -1.10 -6.06
N THR A 401 -36.53 -0.03 -6.83
CA THR A 401 -35.58 0.21 -7.92
C THR A 401 -34.99 1.62 -7.81
N ASP A 402 -33.69 1.73 -8.04
CA ASP A 402 -33.00 3.01 -8.22
C ASP A 402 -31.97 2.91 -9.34
N SER A 403 -31.56 4.06 -9.90
CA SER A 403 -30.60 4.07 -11.00
C SER A 403 -29.72 5.31 -10.98
N THR A 404 -28.49 5.16 -11.49
CA THR A 404 -27.55 6.25 -11.71
C THR A 404 -26.92 6.13 -13.09
N SER A 405 -26.58 7.25 -13.72
CA SER A 405 -25.93 7.27 -15.04
C SER A 405 -24.61 8.01 -14.96
N PHE A 406 -23.64 7.54 -15.71
CA PHE A 406 -22.32 8.17 -15.85
C PHE A 406 -21.79 8.01 -17.26
N THR A 407 -20.79 8.81 -17.59
CA THR A 407 -20.10 8.77 -18.89
C THR A 407 -18.64 8.40 -18.68
N VAL A 408 -18.14 7.50 -19.53
CA VAL A 408 -16.70 7.20 -19.64
C VAL A 408 -16.21 7.73 -20.99
N ASP A 409 -15.24 8.65 -20.96
CA ASP A 409 -14.56 9.16 -22.14
C ASP A 409 -13.21 8.43 -22.30
N VAL A 410 -13.15 7.50 -23.24
CA VAL A 410 -11.94 6.70 -23.53
C VAL A 410 -11.05 7.46 -24.49
N ARG A 411 -9.86 7.84 -24.03
CA ARG A 411 -8.85 8.50 -24.86
C ARG A 411 -7.95 7.46 -25.55
N PRO A 412 -7.43 7.76 -26.74
CA PRO A 412 -6.63 6.78 -27.50
C PRO A 412 -5.30 6.42 -26.84
N PHE A 413 -4.74 7.32 -26.04
CA PHE A 413 -3.49 7.15 -25.30
C PHE A 413 -3.47 8.12 -24.11
N ASN A 414 -2.53 7.91 -23.19
CA ASN A 414 -2.25 8.79 -22.08
C ASN A 414 -1.06 9.69 -22.43
N SER A 415 -1.27 11.00 -22.48
CA SER A 415 -0.22 11.99 -22.72
C SER A 415 0.38 12.45 -21.40
N PRO A 416 1.70 12.66 -21.32
CA PRO A 416 2.30 13.19 -20.10
C PRO A 416 1.83 14.63 -19.82
N PRO A 417 1.82 15.06 -18.54
CA PRO A 417 1.55 16.43 -18.16
C PRO A 417 2.49 17.41 -18.87
N ARG A 418 2.02 18.63 -19.09
CA ARG A 418 2.81 19.72 -19.68
C ARG A 418 2.98 20.83 -18.66
N PHE A 419 4.22 21.16 -18.35
CA PHE A 419 4.53 22.28 -17.48
C PHE A 419 4.20 23.63 -18.13
N ALA A 420 3.80 24.59 -17.32
CA ALA A 420 3.76 25.99 -17.75
C ALA A 420 5.19 26.48 -18.04
N PRO A 421 5.38 27.31 -19.08
CA PRO A 421 6.70 27.86 -19.39
C PRO A 421 7.28 28.63 -18.21
N THR A 422 8.53 28.38 -17.86
CA THR A 422 9.26 29.12 -16.83
C THR A 422 10.22 30.13 -17.45
N ARG A 423 10.49 31.21 -16.72
CA ARG A 423 11.52 32.18 -17.05
C ARG A 423 12.64 32.06 -16.02
N PRO A 424 13.89 32.41 -16.40
CA PRO A 424 14.96 32.58 -15.41
C PRO A 424 14.53 33.54 -14.30
N MET A 425 14.77 33.17 -13.06
CA MET A 425 14.36 33.91 -11.87
C MET A 425 15.60 34.36 -11.10
N SER A 426 15.54 35.58 -10.53
CA SER A 426 16.51 36.08 -9.57
C SER A 426 15.80 36.34 -8.25
N ILE A 427 16.39 35.91 -7.14
CA ILE A 427 15.85 36.04 -5.80
C ILE A 427 16.94 36.51 -4.84
N SER A 428 16.55 37.17 -3.77
CA SER A 428 17.48 37.66 -2.74
C SER A 428 17.81 36.56 -1.74
N ALA A 429 19.05 36.50 -1.26
CA ALA A 429 19.40 35.67 -0.13
C ALA A 429 18.67 36.14 1.14
N ASN A 430 18.36 35.22 2.03
CA ASN A 430 17.62 35.38 3.29
C ASN A 430 16.15 35.83 3.16
N GLU A 431 15.60 35.89 1.94
CA GLU A 431 14.20 36.19 1.69
C GLU A 431 13.43 34.93 1.33
N LEU A 432 12.18 34.82 1.81
CA LEU A 432 11.31 33.71 1.43
C LEU A 432 10.88 33.87 -0.03
N PHE A 433 11.21 32.87 -0.81
CA PHE A 433 10.77 32.73 -2.19
C PHE A 433 9.70 31.65 -2.31
N GLU A 434 8.60 31.97 -2.97
CA GLU A 434 7.53 31.04 -3.29
C GLU A 434 7.31 30.99 -4.80
N LEU A 435 7.27 29.78 -5.35
CA LEU A 435 7.01 29.54 -6.76
C LEU A 435 5.91 28.50 -6.91
N GLN A 436 4.81 28.89 -7.56
CA GLN A 436 3.80 27.92 -7.96
C GLN A 436 4.23 27.22 -9.25
N ILE A 437 4.70 25.99 -9.12
CA ILE A 437 4.98 25.10 -10.24
C ILE A 437 3.68 24.42 -10.63
N SER A 438 3.28 24.51 -11.89
CA SER A 438 2.05 23.92 -12.39
C SER A 438 2.28 23.16 -13.68
N ALA A 439 1.58 22.04 -13.81
CA ALA A 439 1.50 21.28 -15.03
C ALA A 439 0.04 21.00 -15.37
N ILE A 440 -0.28 20.86 -16.63
CA ILE A 440 -1.61 20.61 -17.15
C ILE A 440 -1.60 19.28 -17.89
N ASP A 441 -2.57 18.41 -17.58
CA ASP A 441 -2.81 17.19 -18.33
C ASP A 441 -3.56 17.53 -19.64
N PRO A 442 -2.95 17.27 -20.82
CA PRO A 442 -3.55 17.59 -22.09
C PRO A 442 -4.77 16.71 -22.43
N ASP A 443 -4.94 15.58 -21.75
CA ASP A 443 -6.07 14.66 -21.96
C ASP A 443 -7.34 15.10 -21.23
N GLY A 444 -7.29 16.25 -20.50
CA GLY A 444 -8.43 16.85 -19.81
C GLY A 444 -8.75 16.17 -18.48
N ILE A 445 -7.79 15.47 -17.90
CA ILE A 445 -7.90 14.82 -16.60
C ILE A 445 -7.85 15.88 -15.48
N ASP A 446 -8.43 15.55 -14.33
CA ASP A 446 -8.44 16.46 -13.17
C ASP A 446 -7.01 16.82 -12.74
N GLN A 447 -6.69 18.11 -12.84
CA GLN A 447 -5.36 18.64 -12.52
C GLN A 447 -4.97 18.40 -11.05
N SER A 448 -5.93 18.25 -10.15
CA SER A 448 -5.67 17.96 -8.73
C SER A 448 -5.05 16.57 -8.50
N LEU A 449 -5.07 15.71 -9.52
CA LEU A 449 -4.51 14.37 -9.49
C LEU A 449 -3.04 14.31 -9.97
N ILE A 450 -2.50 15.41 -10.50
CA ILE A 450 -1.08 15.51 -10.82
C ILE A 450 -0.28 15.52 -9.52
N ARG A 451 0.87 14.83 -9.53
CA ARG A 451 1.83 14.78 -8.43
C ARG A 451 3.17 15.32 -8.88
N TYR A 452 3.82 16.06 -7.99
CA TYR A 452 5.09 16.71 -8.26
C TYR A 452 6.19 16.09 -7.39
N LEU A 453 7.30 15.74 -8.00
CA LEU A 453 8.50 15.25 -7.34
C LEU A 453 9.66 16.18 -7.68
N GLY A 454 10.33 16.71 -6.66
CA GLY A 454 11.56 17.48 -6.83
C GLY A 454 12.78 16.56 -6.86
N VAL A 455 13.69 16.84 -7.78
CA VAL A 455 14.99 16.17 -7.91
C VAL A 455 16.07 17.23 -7.76
N ASP A 456 17.08 16.94 -6.94
CA ASP A 456 18.18 17.86 -6.62
C ASP A 456 17.71 19.22 -6.10
N LEU A 457 16.68 19.22 -5.26
CA LEU A 457 16.15 20.44 -4.65
C LEU A 457 17.24 21.14 -3.82
N PRO A 458 17.32 22.48 -3.87
CA PRO A 458 18.28 23.23 -3.06
C PRO A 458 18.09 22.99 -1.57
N GLU A 459 19.19 22.94 -0.83
CA GLU A 459 19.15 22.74 0.61
C GLU A 459 18.25 23.77 1.31
N GLY A 460 17.37 23.31 2.20
CA GLY A 460 16.40 24.14 2.91
C GLY A 460 15.14 24.47 2.12
N SER A 461 15.02 24.02 0.87
CA SER A 461 13.79 24.18 0.08
C SER A 461 12.79 23.04 0.34
N ARG A 462 11.53 23.29 -0.06
CA ARG A 462 10.45 22.31 -0.02
C ARG A 462 9.55 22.44 -1.24
N LEU A 463 9.14 21.31 -1.78
CA LEU A 463 8.12 21.22 -2.82
C LEU A 463 6.91 20.47 -2.26
N ASP A 464 5.73 21.06 -2.33
CA ASP A 464 4.49 20.34 -2.01
C ASP A 464 4.11 19.44 -3.19
N GLU A 465 4.10 18.15 -2.93
CA GLU A 465 3.83 17.11 -3.93
C GLU A 465 2.45 17.21 -4.60
N ARG A 466 1.47 17.74 -3.89
CA ARG A 466 0.08 17.80 -4.38
C ARG A 466 -0.24 19.11 -5.08
N THR A 467 0.29 20.20 -4.55
CA THR A 467 -0.01 21.55 -5.06
C THR A 467 1.05 22.07 -6.00
N GLY A 468 2.28 21.50 -5.99
CA GLY A 468 3.41 22.03 -6.75
C GLY A 468 3.97 23.34 -6.19
N LEU A 469 3.62 23.71 -4.95
CA LEU A 469 4.14 24.92 -4.33
C LEU A 469 5.57 24.67 -3.83
N PHE A 470 6.53 25.32 -4.50
CA PHE A 470 7.94 25.34 -4.10
C PHE A 470 8.21 26.52 -3.18
N ARG A 471 8.90 26.29 -2.06
CA ARG A 471 9.29 27.27 -1.07
C ARG A 471 10.76 27.14 -0.74
N TRP A 472 11.45 28.27 -0.70
CA TRP A 472 12.87 28.29 -0.38
C TRP A 472 13.28 29.63 0.22
N THR A 473 14.09 29.58 1.28
CA THR A 473 14.77 30.75 1.83
C THR A 473 16.29 30.51 1.71
N PRO A 474 16.92 30.94 0.60
CA PRO A 474 18.34 30.69 0.39
C PRO A 474 19.20 31.45 1.38
N SER A 475 20.26 30.84 1.88
CA SER A 475 21.25 31.48 2.72
C SER A 475 22.28 32.27 1.86
N LEU A 476 23.05 33.16 2.48
CA LEU A 476 24.18 33.83 1.82
C LEU A 476 25.22 32.86 1.22
N ARG A 477 25.33 31.66 1.77
CA ARG A 477 26.22 30.59 1.24
C ARG A 477 25.74 30.00 -0.08
N GLN A 478 24.49 30.24 -0.44
CA GLN A 478 23.84 29.74 -1.64
C GLN A 478 23.72 30.82 -2.73
N VAL A 479 24.42 31.96 -2.56
CA VAL A 479 24.53 32.97 -3.60
C VAL A 479 25.17 32.37 -4.85
N GLY A 480 24.54 32.61 -6.02
CA GLY A 480 24.93 32.00 -7.28
C GLY A 480 23.74 31.38 -8.03
N THR A 481 24.04 30.55 -9.00
CA THR A 481 23.00 29.87 -9.79
C THR A 481 22.77 28.48 -9.25
N THR A 482 21.52 28.19 -8.89
CA THR A 482 21.05 26.89 -8.45
C THR A 482 20.14 26.28 -9.50
N ARG A 483 20.30 24.99 -9.75
CA ARG A 483 19.47 24.22 -10.69
C ARG A 483 18.86 23.03 -9.98
N PHE A 484 17.60 22.74 -10.30
CA PHE A 484 16.90 21.54 -9.84
C PHE A 484 15.87 21.14 -10.89
N GLN A 485 15.37 19.93 -10.79
CA GLN A 485 14.35 19.40 -11.70
C GLN A 485 13.07 19.09 -10.94
N VAL A 486 11.94 19.28 -11.59
CA VAL A 486 10.63 18.80 -11.09
C VAL A 486 10.02 17.87 -12.11
N ILE A 487 9.54 16.72 -11.62
CA ILE A 487 8.81 15.72 -12.38
C ILE A 487 7.33 15.86 -12.01
N ALA A 488 6.48 16.03 -13.02
CA ALA A 488 5.03 15.98 -12.86
C ALA A 488 4.51 14.66 -13.41
N THR A 489 3.73 13.93 -12.62
CA THR A 489 3.16 12.62 -12.98
C THR A 489 1.65 12.69 -12.87
N ASP A 490 0.94 12.21 -13.88
CA ASP A 490 -0.52 12.09 -13.86
C ASP A 490 -0.99 10.85 -13.09
N GLN A 491 -2.30 10.73 -12.90
CA GLN A 491 -2.92 9.59 -12.20
C GLN A 491 -2.73 8.23 -12.91
N PHE A 492 -2.31 8.24 -14.18
CA PHE A 492 -2.12 7.04 -15.01
C PHE A 492 -0.66 6.68 -15.20
N GLY A 493 0.25 7.49 -14.64
CA GLY A 493 1.66 7.22 -14.57
C GLY A 493 2.48 7.77 -15.72
N SER A 494 1.91 8.57 -16.64
CA SER A 494 2.73 9.32 -17.56
C SER A 494 3.36 10.52 -16.87
N ALA A 495 4.63 10.76 -17.13
CA ALA A 495 5.40 11.78 -16.46
C ALA A 495 6.14 12.69 -17.45
N ALA A 496 6.30 13.94 -17.08
CA ALA A 496 7.18 14.89 -17.73
C ALA A 496 8.08 15.57 -16.70
N SER A 497 9.25 16.00 -17.11
CA SER A 497 10.18 16.73 -16.25
C SER A 497 10.48 18.10 -16.81
N GLN A 498 10.79 19.04 -15.92
CA GLN A 498 11.23 20.38 -16.26
C GLN A 498 12.34 20.84 -15.34
N ASP A 499 13.39 21.41 -15.93
CA ASP A 499 14.50 22.01 -15.21
C ASP A 499 14.16 23.43 -14.82
N PHE A 500 14.56 23.81 -13.61
CA PHE A 500 14.43 25.14 -13.05
C PHE A 500 15.81 25.71 -12.75
N GLU A 501 16.00 26.98 -13.09
CA GLU A 501 17.21 27.71 -12.78
C GLU A 501 16.85 28.98 -12.00
N ILE A 502 17.42 29.12 -10.80
CA ILE A 502 17.21 30.26 -9.91
C ILE A 502 18.59 30.89 -9.60
N ARG A 503 18.72 32.17 -9.82
CA ARG A 503 19.89 32.95 -9.42
C ARG A 503 19.62 33.60 -8.06
N VAL A 504 20.40 33.25 -7.07
CA VAL A 504 20.40 33.88 -5.75
C VAL A 504 21.39 35.05 -5.77
N VAL A 505 20.92 36.22 -5.39
CA VAL A 505 21.75 37.45 -5.30
C VAL A 505 21.82 37.92 -3.85
N GLU A 506 22.93 38.54 -3.49
CA GLU A 506 23.06 39.25 -2.23
C GLU A 506 22.46 40.64 -2.39
N ILE A 507 21.65 41.10 -1.44
CA ILE A 507 21.20 42.50 -1.41
C ILE A 507 22.37 43.32 -0.87
N SER A 508 22.99 44.17 -1.70
CA SER A 508 23.85 45.23 -1.21
C SER A 508 22.97 46.39 -0.71
N LEU A 509 23.14 46.78 0.54
CA LEU A 509 22.43 47.91 1.16
C LEU A 509 22.93 49.29 0.64
N ASP A 510 23.70 49.30 -0.46
CA ASP A 510 24.36 50.51 -0.96
C ASP A 510 23.52 51.39 -1.90
N ASP A 511 22.27 51.02 -2.19
CA ASP A 511 21.41 51.77 -3.12
C ASP A 511 20.41 52.75 -2.45
N GLU A 512 20.54 53.03 -1.13
CA GLU A 512 19.67 54.00 -0.44
C GLU A 512 20.28 55.39 -0.25
N GLU A 513 21.46 55.70 -0.77
CA GLU A 513 22.10 57.02 -0.62
C GLU A 513 22.31 57.82 -1.93
N GLU A 514 21.31 57.94 -2.81
CA GLU A 514 21.37 58.98 -3.86
C GLU A 514 19.96 59.49 -4.26
N ILE A 515 19.14 59.93 -3.28
CA ILE A 515 18.06 60.89 -3.54
C ILE A 515 18.00 61.91 -2.38
N GLU A 516 19.06 62.67 -2.18
CA GLU A 516 18.98 64.02 -1.59
C GLU A 516 20.02 64.89 -2.25
N GLY A 517 19.54 65.72 -3.17
CA GLY A 517 20.33 66.78 -3.82
C GLY A 517 19.40 67.58 -4.68
#